data_795080fb0c01fbfe4d5c868afbfe784d
#
_entry.id   795080fb0c01fbfe4d5c868afbfe784d
#
_cell.length_a   1.000
_cell.length_b   1.000
_cell.length_c   1.000
_cell.angle_alpha   90.00
_cell.angle_beta   90.00
_cell.angle_gamma   90.00
#
_symmetry.space_group_name_H-M   'P 1'
#
loop_
_entity.id
_entity.type
_entity.pdbx_description
1 polymer ?
#
loop_
_entity_poly.entity_id
_entity_poly.type
_entity_poly.pdbx_seq_one_letter_code
_entity_poly.pdbx_strand_id
1 'polypeptide(L)'
;PIIAGPSGAAGDPTSERGIDENTTAIETFTAHENVIWSLGNGDDNDHFHLAADGSLFFKTAPDFEAPTDLDEGNNYVLEVKATDNHGNIASQLVTIFINDIDDTPPVISSVNDAGNLINLRSIEENTNTVQTFTANETVTWSLELDDKDQFTIDDNGSLSFKTPPDFEVPTSANGGNLYQVGIKATDEAGNSSTKPFTVEITDIDEVSPLIIGESGVPGSLTSNSILDENITLVNTFSANEVVNWSLNGGNDEAKFAINTNTGALSFINAPDFEFPTDIERDNEYEVNIRATDTVGNTSDQIVNIKILDVIEQADFIGERTNTNVAIAVNENTTAVNTFSAEGDVTWSLNGGADEDQFAINTNTGEMVLISTPDFEIPQDTDKDNNYIVIVRAQDAQNNIIDQTV
;
A
#
# COMPACT_ATOMS: atom_id res chain seq x y z
N PRO A 1 45.53 58.25 -50.21
CA PRO A 1 44.38 57.39 -50.50
C PRO A 1 43.13 57.82 -49.75
N ILE A 2 41.92 57.36 -50.16
CA ILE A 2 40.65 57.50 -49.49
C ILE A 2 40.13 56.07 -49.25
N ILE A 3 39.94 55.73 -47.97
CA ILE A 3 39.43 54.41 -47.56
C ILE A 3 37.87 54.42 -47.59
N ALA A 4 37.26 53.45 -48.16
CA ALA A 4 35.83 53.12 -47.98
C ALA A 4 35.71 51.87 -47.08
N GLY A 5 35.25 52.08 -45.89
CA GLY A 5 34.99 51.02 -44.86
C GLY A 5 33.60 50.50 -44.88
N PRO A 6 33.21 49.64 -43.88
CA PRO A 6 31.92 48.99 -43.80
C PRO A 6 30.74 49.96 -43.56
N SER A 7 30.98 51.10 -42.97
CA SER A 7 29.99 52.15 -42.76
C SER A 7 30.55 53.53 -42.99
N GLY A 8 29.67 54.55 -43.12
CA GLY A 8 30.07 55.92 -43.38
C GLY A 8 30.40 56.27 -44.85
N ALA A 9 30.82 57.47 -45.11
CA ALA A 9 31.25 57.89 -46.43
C ALA A 9 32.74 57.55 -46.66
N ALA A 10 33.12 57.41 -47.96
CA ALA A 10 34.56 57.21 -48.28
C ALA A 10 35.37 58.33 -47.73
N GLY A 11 36.41 58.03 -46.96
CA GLY A 11 37.29 59.00 -46.30
C GLY A 11 36.91 59.37 -44.87
N ASP A 12 35.82 58.85 -44.35
CA ASP A 12 35.47 59.03 -42.94
C ASP A 12 36.58 58.42 -42.04
N PRO A 13 36.90 59.09 -40.93
CA PRO A 13 38.01 58.62 -40.06
C PRO A 13 37.61 57.40 -39.21
N THR A 14 36.30 57.09 -39.11
CA THR A 14 35.76 55.93 -38.34
C THR A 14 34.77 55.17 -39.16
N SER A 15 34.63 53.88 -38.89
CA SER A 15 33.54 53.02 -39.39
C SER A 15 33.15 51.91 -38.38
N GLU A 16 31.99 51.33 -38.55
CA GLU A 16 31.46 50.31 -37.64
C GLU A 16 30.89 49.15 -38.43
N ARG A 17 31.01 47.95 -37.88
CA ARG A 17 30.44 46.73 -38.45
C ARG A 17 29.95 45.78 -37.35
N GLY A 18 28.70 45.37 -37.41
CA GLY A 18 28.19 44.22 -36.64
C GLY A 18 28.41 42.93 -37.43
N ILE A 19 28.92 41.93 -36.78
CA ILE A 19 29.01 40.56 -37.30
C ILE A 19 28.54 39.61 -36.25
N ASP A 20 28.02 38.47 -36.68
CA ASP A 20 27.63 37.41 -35.78
C ASP A 20 28.87 36.69 -35.28
N GLU A 21 28.88 36.28 -34.04
CA GLU A 21 29.94 35.44 -33.48
C GLU A 21 30.14 34.16 -34.32
N ASN A 22 31.12 33.37 -33.99
CA ASN A 22 31.51 32.15 -34.74
C ASN A 22 31.85 32.41 -36.22
N THR A 23 31.95 33.66 -36.62
CA THR A 23 32.30 34.10 -38.00
C THR A 23 33.67 34.77 -38.05
N THR A 24 34.52 34.35 -38.97
CA THR A 24 35.86 34.99 -39.13
C THR A 24 35.87 36.11 -40.18
N ALA A 25 35.03 36.03 -41.19
CA ALA A 25 35.01 37.06 -42.26
C ALA A 25 34.25 38.31 -41.80
N ILE A 26 34.87 39.50 -41.98
CA ILE A 26 34.29 40.76 -41.52
C ILE A 26 33.81 41.61 -42.68
N GLU A 27 34.76 42.10 -43.49
CA GLU A 27 34.50 43.06 -44.58
C GLU A 27 35.68 43.13 -45.53
N THR A 28 35.47 43.68 -46.72
CA THR A 28 36.58 43.99 -47.65
C THR A 28 36.63 45.49 -47.83
N PHE A 29 37.76 46.13 -47.38
CA PHE A 29 38.03 47.54 -47.55
C PHE A 29 38.40 47.83 -48.99
N THR A 30 37.98 48.98 -49.50
CA THR A 30 38.37 49.47 -50.82
C THR A 30 39.00 50.84 -50.71
N ALA A 31 39.84 51.20 -51.69
CA ALA A 31 40.39 52.53 -51.81
C ALA A 31 40.18 53.05 -53.26
N HIS A 32 40.18 54.36 -53.45
CA HIS A 32 39.96 54.97 -54.76
C HIS A 32 41.18 54.82 -55.72
N GLU A 33 42.26 54.29 -55.18
CA GLU A 33 43.54 54.07 -55.90
C GLU A 33 44.20 52.77 -55.42
N ASN A 34 45.31 52.37 -56.07
CA ASN A 34 46.02 51.19 -55.63
C ASN A 34 46.78 51.51 -54.34
N VAL A 35 46.61 50.68 -53.32
CA VAL A 35 47.17 50.82 -51.98
C VAL A 35 47.76 49.53 -51.47
N ILE A 36 48.66 49.62 -50.51
CA ILE A 36 49.11 48.55 -49.64
C ILE A 36 48.30 48.65 -48.33
N TRP A 37 47.58 47.61 -48.01
CA TRP A 37 46.83 47.54 -46.79
C TRP A 37 47.69 47.06 -45.60
N SER A 38 47.47 47.64 -44.42
CA SER A 38 48.15 47.23 -43.18
C SER A 38 47.24 47.58 -41.95
N LEU A 39 47.43 46.87 -40.85
CA LEU A 39 46.84 47.24 -39.56
C LEU A 39 47.73 48.31 -38.89
N GLY A 40 47.12 49.24 -38.17
CA GLY A 40 47.74 50.31 -37.41
C GLY A 40 47.87 50.00 -35.91
N ASN A 41 47.50 50.97 -35.08
CA ASN A 41 47.63 50.89 -33.61
C ASN A 41 46.25 50.87 -32.90
N GLY A 42 45.32 50.03 -33.35
CA GLY A 42 44.07 49.81 -32.62
C GLY A 42 44.33 48.89 -31.44
N ASP A 43 43.43 48.95 -30.42
CA ASP A 43 43.60 48.23 -29.15
C ASP A 43 43.56 46.71 -29.36
N ASP A 44 42.73 46.23 -30.32
CA ASP A 44 42.46 44.79 -30.57
C ASP A 44 43.11 44.31 -31.89
N ASN A 45 44.05 45.03 -32.47
CA ASN A 45 44.71 44.70 -33.77
C ASN A 45 45.20 43.25 -33.83
N ASP A 46 45.68 42.73 -32.72
CA ASP A 46 46.26 41.37 -32.65
C ASP A 46 45.25 40.25 -32.95
N HIS A 47 43.95 40.55 -32.87
CA HIS A 47 42.90 39.59 -33.19
C HIS A 47 42.63 39.48 -34.70
N PHE A 48 43.14 40.42 -35.51
CA PHE A 48 42.79 40.52 -36.92
C PHE A 48 43.90 40.14 -37.89
N HIS A 49 43.47 39.75 -39.09
CA HIS A 49 44.28 39.60 -40.29
C HIS A 49 43.69 40.44 -41.42
N LEU A 50 44.47 41.32 -42.00
CA LEU A 50 44.08 42.09 -43.15
C LEU A 50 44.85 41.58 -44.36
N ALA A 51 44.17 41.09 -45.38
CA ALA A 51 44.79 40.58 -46.61
C ALA A 51 45.18 41.69 -47.58
N ALA A 52 45.99 41.34 -48.55
CA ALA A 52 46.54 42.31 -49.56
C ALA A 52 45.42 42.90 -50.46
N ASP A 53 44.29 42.24 -50.60
CA ASP A 53 43.09 42.69 -51.34
C ASP A 53 42.19 43.62 -50.53
N GLY A 54 42.48 43.83 -49.22
CA GLY A 54 41.70 44.64 -48.32
C GLY A 54 40.67 43.83 -47.51
N SER A 55 40.62 42.50 -47.63
CA SER A 55 39.74 41.66 -46.87
C SER A 55 40.20 41.52 -45.41
N LEU A 56 39.34 41.85 -44.46
CA LEU A 56 39.59 41.79 -43.03
C LEU A 56 38.89 40.53 -42.44
N PHE A 57 39.64 39.84 -41.61
CA PHE A 57 39.23 38.63 -40.95
C PHE A 57 39.65 38.63 -39.47
N PHE A 58 38.84 37.97 -38.60
CA PHE A 58 39.36 37.51 -37.33
C PHE A 58 40.34 36.34 -37.53
N LYS A 59 41.40 36.26 -36.76
CA LYS A 59 42.34 35.12 -36.75
C LYS A 59 41.67 33.87 -36.11
N THR A 60 40.86 34.09 -35.12
CA THR A 60 39.98 33.09 -34.47
C THR A 60 38.60 33.72 -34.41
N ALA A 61 37.57 32.96 -34.72
CA ALA A 61 36.18 33.43 -34.61
C ALA A 61 35.90 33.90 -33.18
N PRO A 62 35.29 35.08 -33.00
CA PRO A 62 34.90 35.55 -31.67
C PRO A 62 33.79 34.68 -31.11
N ASP A 63 33.70 34.59 -29.79
CA ASP A 63 32.71 33.93 -28.97
C ASP A 63 32.11 35.01 -28.06
N PHE A 64 30.80 35.24 -28.14
CA PHE A 64 30.13 36.36 -27.45
C PHE A 64 30.16 36.15 -25.93
N GLU A 65 30.02 34.89 -25.47
CA GLU A 65 30.03 34.50 -24.07
C GLU A 65 31.43 34.54 -23.45
N ALA A 66 32.48 34.48 -24.32
CA ALA A 66 33.88 34.51 -23.89
C ALA A 66 34.68 35.55 -24.65
N PRO A 67 34.35 36.85 -24.54
CA PRO A 67 35.00 37.93 -25.27
C PRO A 67 36.51 37.98 -24.98
N THR A 68 37.28 38.29 -26.02
CA THR A 68 38.77 38.38 -25.95
C THR A 68 39.30 39.75 -26.33
N ASP A 69 38.43 40.73 -26.59
CA ASP A 69 38.77 42.13 -26.77
C ASP A 69 39.36 42.73 -25.47
N LEU A 70 40.02 43.85 -25.55
CA LEU A 70 40.77 44.43 -24.43
C LEU A 70 39.95 44.73 -23.19
N ASP A 71 38.69 45.14 -23.37
CA ASP A 71 37.76 45.50 -22.28
C ASP A 71 36.66 44.46 -22.03
N GLU A 72 36.75 43.30 -22.69
CA GLU A 72 35.80 42.17 -22.55
C GLU A 72 34.33 42.58 -22.84
N GLY A 73 34.12 43.56 -23.71
CA GLY A 73 32.82 44.16 -24.02
C GLY A 73 32.25 43.77 -25.38
N ASN A 74 32.83 42.79 -26.08
CA ASN A 74 32.42 42.37 -27.42
C ASN A 74 32.50 43.50 -28.49
N ASN A 75 33.41 44.49 -28.26
CA ASN A 75 33.65 45.62 -29.14
C ASN A 75 35.13 45.70 -29.51
N TYR A 76 35.50 45.12 -30.63
CA TYR A 76 36.88 45.07 -31.08
C TYR A 76 37.23 46.35 -31.86
N VAL A 77 38.29 47.06 -31.47
CA VAL A 77 38.76 48.33 -32.08
C VAL A 77 40.06 48.13 -32.76
N LEU A 78 40.10 48.40 -34.07
CA LEU A 78 41.31 48.27 -34.88
C LEU A 78 41.52 49.49 -35.79
N GLU A 79 42.73 49.74 -36.20
CA GLU A 79 43.09 50.77 -37.19
C GLU A 79 43.47 50.10 -38.50
N VAL A 80 42.76 50.41 -39.58
CA VAL A 80 43.09 50.01 -40.96
C VAL A 80 43.83 51.15 -41.66
N LYS A 81 44.96 50.85 -42.30
CA LYS A 81 45.80 51.79 -43.04
C LYS A 81 45.92 51.42 -44.51
N ALA A 82 45.76 52.42 -45.35
CA ALA A 82 46.03 52.34 -46.80
C ALA A 82 47.20 53.24 -47.17
N THR A 83 48.27 52.68 -47.78
CA THR A 83 49.43 53.42 -48.20
C THR A 83 49.54 53.34 -49.70
N ASP A 84 49.62 54.53 -50.41
CA ASP A 84 49.83 54.58 -51.85
C ASP A 84 51.27 54.33 -52.22
N ASN A 85 51.56 54.32 -53.53
CA ASN A 85 52.92 54.11 -54.07
C ASN A 85 53.87 55.30 -53.84
N HIS A 86 53.33 56.44 -53.37
CA HIS A 86 54.16 57.65 -53.02
C HIS A 86 54.37 57.75 -51.49
N GLY A 87 53.87 56.83 -50.70
CA GLY A 87 53.96 56.79 -49.24
C GLY A 87 52.94 57.65 -48.49
N ASN A 88 51.89 58.16 -49.18
CA ASN A 88 50.80 58.82 -48.46
C ASN A 88 49.91 57.79 -47.77
N ILE A 89 49.53 58.06 -46.51
CA ILE A 89 48.80 57.15 -45.68
C ILE A 89 47.43 57.76 -45.35
N ALA A 90 46.34 56.98 -45.53
CA ALA A 90 45.08 57.21 -44.92
C ALA A 90 44.86 56.12 -43.85
N SER A 91 44.19 56.48 -42.73
CA SER A 91 43.81 55.52 -41.71
C SER A 91 42.34 55.67 -41.34
N GLN A 92 41.74 54.60 -40.95
CA GLN A 92 40.36 54.55 -40.46
C GLN A 92 40.32 53.68 -39.20
N LEU A 93 39.77 54.22 -38.14
CA LEU A 93 39.43 53.44 -36.91
C LEU A 93 38.16 52.66 -37.17
N VAL A 94 38.16 51.37 -36.93
CA VAL A 94 37.05 50.44 -37.18
C VAL A 94 36.67 49.81 -35.88
N THR A 95 35.39 49.85 -35.59
CA THR A 95 34.79 49.13 -34.44
C THR A 95 33.96 47.95 -34.98
N ILE A 96 34.25 46.75 -34.50
CA ILE A 96 33.51 45.54 -34.82
C ILE A 96 32.73 45.13 -33.60
N PHE A 97 31.41 45.13 -33.72
CA PHE A 97 30.48 44.64 -32.69
C PHE A 97 30.17 43.17 -32.95
N ILE A 98 30.30 42.34 -31.93
CA ILE A 98 29.91 40.94 -32.03
C ILE A 98 28.45 40.83 -31.61
N ASN A 99 27.64 40.28 -32.47
CA ASN A 99 26.22 39.94 -32.17
C ASN A 99 26.18 38.56 -31.56
N ASP A 100 25.43 38.44 -30.50
CA ASP A 100 25.08 37.16 -29.89
C ASP A 100 24.24 36.30 -30.85
N ILE A 101 24.62 35.06 -31.01
CA ILE A 101 23.81 33.99 -31.58
C ILE A 101 23.65 32.97 -30.46
N ASP A 102 22.43 32.78 -30.00
CA ASP A 102 22.17 31.75 -28.99
C ASP A 102 22.66 30.38 -29.46
N ASP A 103 23.82 29.97 -28.99
CA ASP A 103 24.44 28.66 -29.25
C ASP A 103 24.72 27.88 -27.96
N THR A 104 24.25 28.38 -26.83
CA THR A 104 24.39 27.75 -25.53
C THR A 104 23.23 26.81 -25.22
N PRO A 105 23.50 25.52 -24.97
CA PRO A 105 22.46 24.59 -24.63
C PRO A 105 21.78 24.88 -23.27
N PRO A 106 20.46 24.67 -23.14
CA PRO A 106 19.76 24.88 -21.89
C PRO A 106 20.29 23.99 -20.76
N VAL A 107 20.28 24.50 -19.53
CA VAL A 107 20.69 23.77 -18.33
C VAL A 107 19.48 23.18 -17.62
N ILE A 108 19.38 21.83 -17.61
CA ILE A 108 18.28 21.11 -16.98
C ILE A 108 18.56 20.91 -15.49
N SER A 109 17.61 21.31 -14.66
CA SER A 109 17.62 21.10 -13.21
C SER A 109 16.50 20.15 -12.77
N SER A 110 16.81 19.30 -11.82
CA SER A 110 15.85 18.48 -11.09
C SER A 110 16.21 18.50 -9.61
N VAL A 111 15.27 18.85 -8.76
CA VAL A 111 15.49 18.94 -7.31
C VAL A 111 14.48 18.06 -6.59
N ASN A 112 14.89 17.53 -5.44
CA ASN A 112 13.94 16.87 -4.53
C ASN A 112 13.13 17.91 -3.76
N ASP A 113 12.17 17.44 -2.94
CA ASP A 113 11.29 18.29 -2.13
C ASP A 113 12.06 19.18 -1.13
N ALA A 114 13.33 18.85 -0.83
CA ALA A 114 14.25 19.66 -0.01
C ALA A 114 15.13 20.64 -0.84
N GLY A 115 14.93 20.71 -2.17
CA GLY A 115 15.68 21.61 -3.07
C GLY A 115 17.07 21.09 -3.47
N ASN A 116 17.44 19.85 -3.17
CA ASN A 116 18.72 19.27 -3.58
C ASN A 116 18.64 18.68 -4.99
N LEU A 117 19.71 18.85 -5.79
CA LEU A 117 19.82 18.26 -7.12
C LEU A 117 19.78 16.72 -7.04
N ILE A 118 18.95 16.10 -7.88
CA ILE A 118 18.80 14.65 -7.97
C ILE A 118 18.88 14.16 -9.41
N ASN A 119 19.24 12.90 -9.57
CA ASN A 119 19.19 12.15 -10.83
C ASN A 119 18.51 10.79 -10.68
N LEU A 120 17.95 10.53 -9.50
CA LEU A 120 17.16 9.35 -9.16
C LEU A 120 15.95 9.77 -8.31
N ARG A 121 14.80 9.17 -8.58
CA ARG A 121 13.57 9.28 -7.78
C ARG A 121 13.00 7.89 -7.53
N SER A 122 12.77 7.55 -6.27
CA SER A 122 11.97 6.37 -5.91
C SER A 122 10.52 6.82 -5.75
N ILE A 123 9.61 6.08 -6.35
CA ILE A 123 8.16 6.26 -6.23
C ILE A 123 7.50 4.90 -5.96
N GLU A 124 6.40 4.93 -5.26
CA GLU A 124 5.57 3.74 -5.08
C GLU A 124 4.89 3.36 -6.39
N GLU A 125 4.76 2.08 -6.65
CA GLU A 125 3.96 1.59 -7.76
C GLU A 125 2.52 2.16 -7.72
N ASN A 126 1.74 1.92 -8.76
CA ASN A 126 0.40 2.48 -8.90
C ASN A 126 0.36 4.03 -8.93
N THR A 127 1.53 4.70 -9.00
CA THR A 127 1.67 6.16 -9.05
C THR A 127 2.17 6.61 -10.43
N ASN A 128 1.46 7.58 -11.05
CA ASN A 128 1.88 8.09 -12.36
C ASN A 128 2.91 9.20 -12.29
N THR A 129 2.78 10.13 -11.34
CA THR A 129 3.62 11.34 -11.26
C THR A 129 5.01 11.00 -10.76
N VAL A 130 6.04 11.44 -11.47
CA VAL A 130 7.44 11.15 -11.12
C VAL A 130 8.14 12.39 -10.58
N GLN A 131 8.35 13.41 -11.43
CA GLN A 131 9.19 14.56 -11.12
C GLN A 131 8.90 15.72 -12.07
N THR A 132 9.07 16.97 -11.59
CA THR A 132 9.09 18.16 -12.47
C THR A 132 10.52 18.63 -12.68
N PHE A 133 10.88 18.89 -13.94
CA PHE A 133 12.16 19.43 -14.37
C PHE A 133 12.00 20.91 -14.73
N THR A 134 13.07 21.67 -14.57
CA THR A 134 13.14 23.07 -14.97
C THR A 134 14.37 23.32 -15.81
N ALA A 135 14.33 24.34 -16.65
CA ALA A 135 15.51 24.84 -17.37
C ALA A 135 15.77 26.29 -16.96
N ASN A 136 17.02 26.77 -17.24
CA ASN A 136 17.40 28.14 -17.00
C ASN A 136 16.75 29.14 -17.98
N GLU A 137 16.13 28.62 -19.04
CA GLU A 137 15.51 29.36 -20.14
C GLU A 137 14.23 28.66 -20.64
N THR A 138 13.60 29.29 -21.65
CA THR A 138 12.40 28.70 -22.29
C THR A 138 12.79 27.58 -23.23
N VAL A 139 12.21 26.38 -23.00
CA VAL A 139 12.54 25.17 -23.75
C VAL A 139 11.31 24.39 -24.17
N THR A 140 11.49 23.53 -25.17
CA THR A 140 10.60 22.43 -25.48
C THR A 140 11.17 21.16 -24.89
N TRP A 141 10.30 20.38 -24.20
CA TRP A 141 10.68 19.14 -23.55
C TRP A 141 10.44 17.91 -24.43
N SER A 142 11.34 16.95 -24.39
CA SER A 142 11.19 15.65 -25.04
C SER A 142 11.92 14.56 -24.26
N LEU A 143 11.67 13.28 -24.60
CA LEU A 143 12.23 12.14 -23.91
C LEU A 143 13.13 11.32 -24.81
N GLU A 144 14.21 10.80 -24.25
CA GLU A 144 15.19 9.93 -24.90
C GLU A 144 15.49 8.71 -24.01
N LEU A 145 16.43 7.85 -24.41
CA LEU A 145 16.85 6.60 -23.78
C LEU A 145 15.81 5.48 -23.82
N ASP A 146 16.15 4.35 -23.20
CA ASP A 146 15.52 3.05 -23.48
C ASP A 146 14.08 2.97 -22.99
N ASP A 147 13.76 3.62 -21.86
CA ASP A 147 12.41 3.55 -21.27
C ASP A 147 11.52 4.76 -21.63
N LYS A 148 11.93 5.63 -22.55
CA LYS A 148 11.18 6.84 -22.94
C LYS A 148 9.72 6.57 -23.29
N ASP A 149 9.42 5.38 -23.84
CA ASP A 149 8.09 5.03 -24.31
C ASP A 149 7.14 4.73 -23.16
N GLN A 150 7.64 4.52 -21.94
CA GLN A 150 6.84 4.36 -20.72
C GLN A 150 6.35 5.69 -20.16
N PHE A 151 6.98 6.81 -20.56
CA PHE A 151 6.76 8.11 -19.95
C PHE A 151 6.15 9.13 -20.91
N THR A 152 5.58 10.17 -20.31
CA THR A 152 5.25 11.44 -20.94
C THR A 152 5.91 12.58 -20.17
N ILE A 153 6.26 13.65 -20.87
CA ILE A 153 6.67 14.93 -20.26
C ILE A 153 5.80 16.03 -20.86
N ASP A 154 5.27 16.90 -20.01
CA ASP A 154 4.44 18.01 -20.47
C ASP A 154 5.27 19.28 -20.71
N ASP A 155 4.60 20.36 -21.22
CA ASP A 155 5.26 21.64 -21.51
C ASP A 155 5.81 22.35 -20.27
N ASN A 156 5.39 21.95 -19.06
CA ASN A 156 5.90 22.47 -17.79
C ASN A 156 7.08 21.66 -17.25
N GLY A 157 7.53 20.63 -17.99
CA GLY A 157 8.61 19.73 -17.57
C GLY A 157 8.19 18.65 -16.58
N SER A 158 6.88 18.39 -16.44
CA SER A 158 6.37 17.34 -15.54
C SER A 158 6.43 15.97 -16.18
N LEU A 159 7.30 15.09 -15.64
CA LEU A 159 7.47 13.71 -16.08
C LEU A 159 6.45 12.81 -15.36
N SER A 160 5.77 11.99 -16.13
CA SER A 160 4.80 11.00 -15.62
C SER A 160 4.86 9.71 -16.41
N PHE A 161 4.51 8.58 -15.77
CA PHE A 161 4.25 7.35 -16.48
C PHE A 161 2.97 7.46 -17.31
N LYS A 162 2.92 6.84 -18.49
CA LYS A 162 1.70 6.70 -19.31
C LYS A 162 0.69 5.77 -18.67
N THR A 163 1.18 4.70 -18.06
CA THR A 163 0.41 3.72 -17.26
C THR A 163 1.11 3.57 -15.93
N PRO A 164 0.40 3.55 -14.80
CA PRO A 164 1.02 3.31 -13.52
C PRO A 164 1.91 2.06 -13.57
N PRO A 165 3.14 2.10 -13.05
CA PRO A 165 3.99 0.92 -12.98
C PRO A 165 3.45 -0.06 -11.94
N ASP A 166 3.69 -1.34 -12.18
CA ASP A 166 3.39 -2.50 -11.34
C ASP A 166 4.73 -3.13 -10.97
N PHE A 167 5.00 -3.29 -9.68
CA PHE A 167 6.29 -3.77 -9.18
C PHE A 167 6.53 -5.25 -9.53
N GLU A 168 5.47 -6.07 -9.48
CA GLU A 168 5.50 -7.50 -9.78
C GLU A 168 5.61 -7.77 -11.28
N VAL A 169 5.16 -6.80 -12.13
CA VAL A 169 5.16 -6.94 -13.59
C VAL A 169 5.88 -5.74 -14.25
N PRO A 170 7.20 -5.59 -14.01
CA PRO A 170 7.96 -4.44 -14.50
C PRO A 170 8.01 -4.43 -16.03
N THR A 171 7.81 -3.24 -16.61
CA THR A 171 7.82 -3.00 -18.06
C THR A 171 9.05 -2.23 -18.56
N SER A 172 10.07 -2.03 -17.71
CA SER A 172 11.31 -1.38 -18.10
C SER A 172 12.07 -2.20 -19.14
N ALA A 173 12.89 -1.55 -19.93
CA ALA A 173 13.70 -2.19 -20.98
C ALA A 173 14.66 -3.27 -20.44
N ASN A 174 15.08 -3.17 -19.19
CA ASN A 174 15.94 -4.16 -18.54
C ASN A 174 15.15 -5.27 -17.79
N GLY A 175 13.82 -5.20 -17.75
CA GLY A 175 12.94 -6.17 -17.11
C GLY A 175 12.92 -6.09 -15.57
N GLY A 176 13.35 -4.98 -14.98
CA GLY A 176 13.34 -4.75 -13.53
C GLY A 176 12.62 -3.44 -13.16
N ASN A 177 12.66 -3.09 -11.88
CA ASN A 177 11.98 -1.92 -11.32
C ASN A 177 12.79 -0.61 -11.37
N LEU A 178 13.82 -0.56 -12.22
CA LEU A 178 14.63 0.62 -12.51
C LEU A 178 14.40 1.04 -13.96
N TYR A 179 13.84 2.22 -14.17
CA TYR A 179 13.55 2.82 -15.46
C TYR A 179 14.56 3.93 -15.75
N GLN A 180 15.13 3.96 -16.96
CA GLN A 180 16.09 4.96 -17.40
C GLN A 180 15.52 5.82 -18.51
N VAL A 181 15.35 7.12 -18.24
CA VAL A 181 14.81 8.09 -19.16
C VAL A 181 15.76 9.28 -19.30
N GLY A 182 15.98 9.75 -20.53
CA GLY A 182 16.69 10.98 -20.83
C GLY A 182 15.72 12.14 -20.96
N ILE A 183 15.89 13.15 -20.14
CA ILE A 183 15.10 14.39 -20.20
C ILE A 183 15.83 15.34 -21.10
N LYS A 184 15.26 15.63 -22.28
CA LYS A 184 15.85 16.56 -23.25
C LYS A 184 15.10 17.88 -23.24
N ALA A 185 15.87 18.95 -23.11
CA ALA A 185 15.42 20.32 -23.30
C ALA A 185 16.02 20.87 -24.60
N THR A 186 15.21 21.55 -25.40
CA THR A 186 15.63 22.22 -26.62
C THR A 186 15.12 23.66 -26.59
N ASP A 187 15.97 24.65 -26.75
CA ASP A 187 15.62 26.07 -26.82
C ASP A 187 15.00 26.46 -28.19
N GLU A 188 14.74 27.77 -28.37
CA GLU A 188 14.18 28.30 -29.62
C GLU A 188 15.22 28.32 -30.76
N ALA A 189 16.51 28.44 -30.46
CA ALA A 189 17.59 28.40 -31.42
C ALA A 189 17.93 26.98 -31.92
N GLY A 190 17.48 25.95 -31.19
CA GLY A 190 17.68 24.52 -31.51
C GLY A 190 18.81 23.88 -30.73
N ASN A 191 19.45 24.59 -29.79
CA ASN A 191 20.44 24.00 -28.91
C ASN A 191 19.74 23.07 -27.93
N SER A 192 20.37 22.00 -27.54
CA SER A 192 19.73 21.03 -26.67
C SER A 192 20.68 20.36 -25.68
N SER A 193 20.17 20.06 -24.53
CA SER A 193 20.84 19.23 -23.54
C SER A 193 19.97 18.04 -23.14
N THR A 194 20.60 16.95 -22.70
CA THR A 194 19.90 15.76 -22.21
C THR A 194 20.44 15.40 -20.84
N LYS A 195 19.55 15.27 -19.86
CA LYS A 195 19.84 14.83 -18.50
C LYS A 195 19.35 13.40 -18.30
N PRO A 196 20.22 12.40 -18.07
CA PRO A 196 19.80 11.07 -17.67
C PRO A 196 19.15 11.12 -16.29
N PHE A 197 18.02 10.42 -16.15
CA PHE A 197 17.27 10.31 -14.91
C PHE A 197 16.80 8.87 -14.69
N THR A 198 16.88 8.40 -13.44
CA THR A 198 16.46 7.06 -13.06
C THR A 198 15.22 7.15 -12.20
N VAL A 199 14.23 6.31 -12.49
CA VAL A 199 13.04 6.12 -11.67
C VAL A 199 13.09 4.72 -11.12
N GLU A 200 13.03 4.59 -9.78
CA GLU A 200 12.97 3.35 -9.05
C GLU A 200 11.53 3.14 -8.57
N ILE A 201 10.95 1.99 -8.87
CA ILE A 201 9.63 1.62 -8.35
C ILE A 201 9.83 0.83 -7.07
N THR A 202 9.09 1.21 -6.04
CA THR A 202 9.04 0.50 -4.77
C THR A 202 7.71 -0.23 -4.62
N ASP A 203 7.79 -1.41 -4.04
CA ASP A 203 6.67 -2.32 -3.78
C ASP A 203 5.66 -1.73 -2.78
N ILE A 204 4.38 -1.92 -3.07
CA ILE A 204 3.26 -1.80 -2.14
C ILE A 204 2.63 -3.19 -2.06
N ASP A 205 2.58 -3.76 -0.89
CA ASP A 205 1.94 -5.06 -0.69
C ASP A 205 0.42 -5.01 -0.97
N GLU A 206 -0.04 -5.60 -2.08
CA GLU A 206 -1.47 -5.74 -2.42
C GLU A 206 -1.98 -7.18 -2.19
N VAL A 207 -1.12 -8.05 -1.70
CA VAL A 207 -1.45 -9.47 -1.50
C VAL A 207 -2.23 -9.65 -0.21
N SER A 208 -3.46 -10.13 -0.33
CA SER A 208 -4.29 -10.43 0.85
C SER A 208 -3.73 -11.62 1.64
N PRO A 209 -3.75 -11.58 2.97
CA PRO A 209 -3.28 -12.67 3.81
C PRO A 209 -4.06 -13.96 3.58
N LEU A 210 -3.40 -15.11 3.67
CA LEU A 210 -4.04 -16.42 3.58
C LEU A 210 -4.35 -16.95 4.98
N ILE A 211 -5.63 -17.07 5.31
CA ILE A 211 -6.08 -17.65 6.59
C ILE A 211 -5.85 -19.17 6.58
N ILE A 212 -5.28 -19.69 7.65
CA ILE A 212 -5.02 -21.11 7.87
C ILE A 212 -5.87 -21.57 9.04
N GLY A 213 -6.92 -22.32 8.73
CA GLY A 213 -7.83 -22.93 9.70
C GLY A 213 -7.55 -24.42 9.90
N GLU A 214 -8.20 -25.03 10.89
CA GLU A 214 -7.96 -26.41 11.33
C GLU A 214 -8.31 -27.46 10.27
N SER A 215 -9.36 -27.28 9.50
CA SER A 215 -9.89 -28.27 8.54
C SER A 215 -9.73 -27.88 7.07
N GLY A 216 -9.06 -26.78 6.79
CA GLY A 216 -9.01 -26.20 5.45
C GLY A 216 -7.62 -26.10 4.83
N VAL A 217 -7.60 -26.02 3.52
CA VAL A 217 -6.42 -25.59 2.78
C VAL A 217 -6.18 -24.10 3.09
N PRO A 218 -4.94 -23.63 3.24
CA PRO A 218 -4.65 -22.20 3.39
C PRO A 218 -5.39 -21.35 2.35
N GLY A 219 -6.07 -20.26 2.78
CA GLY A 219 -6.89 -19.44 1.90
C GLY A 219 -8.27 -20.02 1.59
N SER A 220 -8.71 -21.11 2.26
CA SER A 220 -10.07 -21.62 2.15
C SER A 220 -11.08 -20.57 2.62
N LEU A 221 -12.20 -20.45 1.91
CA LEU A 221 -13.30 -19.53 2.31
C LEU A 221 -14.09 -20.01 3.51
N THR A 222 -13.97 -21.30 3.86
CA THR A 222 -14.70 -21.91 4.97
C THR A 222 -13.81 -22.84 5.78
N SER A 223 -14.05 -22.93 7.09
CA SER A 223 -13.52 -23.97 7.95
C SER A 223 -14.62 -24.52 8.86
N ASN A 224 -14.47 -25.78 9.30
CA ASN A 224 -15.43 -26.44 10.16
C ASN A 224 -14.72 -26.90 11.43
N SER A 225 -15.33 -26.63 12.57
CA SER A 225 -14.89 -27.10 13.89
C SER A 225 -15.99 -27.89 14.56
N ILE A 226 -15.62 -28.89 15.32
CA ILE A 226 -16.53 -29.68 16.13
C ILE A 226 -16.05 -29.60 17.57
N LEU A 227 -16.89 -29.16 18.46
CA LEU A 227 -16.55 -29.01 19.88
C LEU A 227 -17.58 -29.73 20.75
N ASP A 228 -17.11 -30.25 21.87
CA ASP A 228 -17.97 -30.61 22.97
C ASP A 228 -18.50 -29.30 23.59
N GLU A 229 -19.76 -29.36 24.10
CA GLU A 229 -20.30 -28.26 24.89
C GLU A 229 -19.42 -27.94 26.11
N ASN A 230 -19.70 -26.84 26.80
CA ASN A 230 -18.95 -26.35 27.94
C ASN A 230 -17.49 -25.92 27.61
N ILE A 231 -17.04 -25.99 26.33
CA ILE A 231 -15.74 -25.52 25.87
C ILE A 231 -15.89 -24.15 25.19
N THR A 232 -15.12 -23.18 25.64
CA THR A 232 -15.16 -21.83 25.06
C THR A 232 -14.21 -21.64 23.89
N LEU A 233 -13.01 -22.25 23.90
CA LEU A 233 -12.04 -22.09 22.80
C LEU A 233 -12.45 -22.91 21.58
N VAL A 234 -12.75 -22.22 20.47
CA VAL A 234 -13.08 -22.88 19.20
C VAL A 234 -11.81 -23.34 18.50
N ASN A 235 -10.94 -22.41 18.18
CA ASN A 235 -9.67 -22.66 17.50
C ASN A 235 -8.73 -21.45 17.61
N THR A 236 -7.46 -21.66 17.24
CA THR A 236 -6.51 -20.57 17.02
C THR A 236 -6.11 -20.54 15.56
N PHE A 237 -6.57 -19.51 14.85
CA PHE A 237 -6.28 -19.29 13.44
C PHE A 237 -4.90 -18.67 13.27
N SER A 238 -4.25 -18.97 12.15
CA SER A 238 -3.00 -18.35 11.74
C SER A 238 -3.11 -17.84 10.29
N ALA A 239 -2.16 -17.03 9.87
CA ALA A 239 -2.03 -16.59 8.50
C ALA A 239 -0.60 -16.82 8.01
N ASN A 240 -0.39 -16.71 6.68
CA ASN A 240 0.94 -16.80 6.06
C ASN A 240 1.86 -15.63 6.42
N GLU A 241 1.28 -14.56 7.00
CA GLU A 241 1.96 -13.31 7.35
C GLU A 241 1.42 -12.71 8.65
N VAL A 242 1.96 -11.55 9.05
CA VAL A 242 1.52 -10.85 10.27
C VAL A 242 0.21 -10.13 10.01
N VAL A 243 -0.83 -10.49 10.79
CA VAL A 243 -2.17 -9.92 10.64
C VAL A 243 -2.76 -9.49 11.98
N ASN A 244 -3.75 -8.60 11.90
CA ASN A 244 -4.70 -8.32 12.97
C ASN A 244 -6.00 -9.07 12.71
N TRP A 245 -6.53 -9.74 13.73
CA TRP A 245 -7.77 -10.50 13.64
C TRP A 245 -8.96 -9.70 14.13
N SER A 246 -10.11 -9.89 13.47
CA SER A 246 -11.40 -9.33 13.87
C SER A 246 -12.54 -10.28 13.47
N LEU A 247 -13.72 -10.09 14.06
CA LEU A 247 -14.95 -10.67 13.54
C LEU A 247 -15.51 -9.76 12.44
N ASN A 248 -16.16 -10.34 11.45
CA ASN A 248 -16.72 -9.63 10.31
C ASN A 248 -18.08 -10.21 9.88
N GLY A 249 -18.97 -10.44 10.85
CA GLY A 249 -20.30 -10.97 10.59
C GLY A 249 -20.43 -12.47 10.84
N GLY A 250 -21.43 -13.07 10.25
CA GLY A 250 -21.94 -14.41 10.56
C GLY A 250 -23.20 -14.33 11.41
N ASN A 251 -24.05 -15.38 11.32
CA ASN A 251 -25.34 -15.38 12.00
C ASN A 251 -25.19 -15.21 13.51
N ASP A 252 -24.15 -15.81 14.08
CA ASP A 252 -23.93 -15.89 15.53
C ASP A 252 -22.75 -15.05 16.03
N GLU A 253 -22.28 -14.04 15.27
CA GLU A 253 -21.11 -13.21 15.62
C GLU A 253 -21.14 -12.75 17.08
N ALA A 254 -22.30 -12.33 17.58
CA ALA A 254 -22.47 -11.82 18.93
C ALA A 254 -22.17 -12.85 20.05
N LYS A 255 -22.01 -14.13 19.71
CA LYS A 255 -21.67 -15.21 20.65
C LYS A 255 -20.17 -15.39 20.80
N PHE A 256 -19.36 -14.76 19.93
CA PHE A 256 -17.93 -15.01 19.82
C PHE A 256 -17.07 -13.78 20.15
N ALA A 257 -15.84 -14.07 20.49
CA ALA A 257 -14.75 -13.11 20.56
C ALA A 257 -13.51 -13.71 19.90
N ILE A 258 -12.73 -12.87 19.22
CA ILE A 258 -11.44 -13.26 18.65
C ILE A 258 -10.34 -12.41 19.26
N ASN A 259 -9.21 -13.03 19.59
CA ASN A 259 -8.04 -12.30 20.03
C ASN A 259 -7.34 -11.65 18.82
N THR A 260 -7.25 -10.33 18.81
CA THR A 260 -6.75 -9.54 17.69
C THR A 260 -5.32 -9.87 17.27
N ASN A 261 -4.48 -10.37 18.20
CA ASN A 261 -3.07 -10.65 17.93
C ASN A 261 -2.78 -12.13 17.68
N THR A 262 -3.56 -13.03 18.31
CA THR A 262 -3.26 -14.46 18.27
C THR A 262 -4.18 -15.25 17.35
N GLY A 263 -5.30 -14.67 16.92
CA GLY A 263 -6.32 -15.37 16.13
C GLY A 263 -7.11 -16.42 16.93
N ALA A 264 -7.03 -16.42 18.25
CA ALA A 264 -7.82 -17.33 19.09
C ALA A 264 -9.29 -16.92 19.09
N LEU A 265 -10.13 -17.73 18.44
CA LEU A 265 -11.59 -17.59 18.41
C LEU A 265 -12.19 -18.36 19.58
N SER A 266 -13.07 -17.72 20.34
CA SER A 266 -13.72 -18.33 21.49
C SER A 266 -15.16 -17.90 21.60
N PHE A 267 -16.01 -18.75 22.15
CA PHE A 267 -17.31 -18.35 22.66
C PHE A 267 -17.13 -17.35 23.83
N ILE A 268 -18.01 -16.36 23.91
CA ILE A 268 -18.09 -15.43 25.07
C ILE A 268 -18.62 -16.17 26.30
N ASN A 269 -19.61 -17.02 26.11
CA ASN A 269 -20.14 -17.96 27.10
C ASN A 269 -20.06 -19.36 26.50
N ALA A 270 -19.68 -20.34 27.29
CA ALA A 270 -19.64 -21.73 26.84
C ALA A 270 -21.02 -22.15 26.29
N PRO A 271 -21.07 -22.85 25.15
CA PRO A 271 -22.32 -23.39 24.62
C PRO A 271 -22.82 -24.52 25.51
N ASP A 272 -24.13 -24.67 25.60
CA ASP A 272 -24.88 -25.71 26.30
C ASP A 272 -25.75 -26.38 25.24
N PHE A 273 -25.60 -27.70 25.05
CA PHE A 273 -26.25 -28.44 23.96
C PHE A 273 -27.76 -28.50 24.13
N GLU A 274 -28.24 -28.61 25.38
CA GLU A 274 -29.65 -28.67 25.71
C GLU A 274 -30.34 -27.30 25.60
N PHE A 275 -29.54 -26.20 25.71
CA PHE A 275 -30.05 -24.84 25.63
C PHE A 275 -29.30 -24.02 24.57
N PRO A 276 -29.41 -24.42 23.29
CA PRO A 276 -28.68 -23.76 22.21
C PRO A 276 -29.08 -22.30 22.10
N THR A 277 -28.05 -21.46 21.92
CA THR A 277 -28.18 -20.00 21.83
C THR A 277 -27.87 -19.42 20.45
N ASP A 278 -27.58 -20.30 19.47
CA ASP A 278 -27.50 -19.95 18.05
C ASP A 278 -28.88 -19.46 17.55
N ILE A 279 -28.88 -18.78 16.40
CA ILE A 279 -30.11 -18.18 15.86
C ILE A 279 -31.17 -19.26 15.53
N GLU A 280 -30.72 -20.34 14.92
CA GLU A 280 -31.58 -21.47 14.47
C GLU A 280 -31.91 -22.44 15.60
N ARG A 281 -31.18 -22.44 16.69
CA ARG A 281 -31.28 -23.34 17.86
C ARG A 281 -31.10 -24.82 17.51
N ASP A 282 -30.06 -25.08 16.69
CA ASP A 282 -29.75 -26.43 16.22
C ASP A 282 -28.33 -26.88 16.58
N ASN A 283 -27.64 -26.11 17.47
CA ASN A 283 -26.27 -26.36 17.89
C ASN A 283 -25.23 -26.23 16.79
N GLU A 284 -25.57 -25.53 15.68
CA GLU A 284 -24.66 -25.17 14.60
C GLU A 284 -24.52 -23.64 14.58
N TYR A 285 -23.30 -23.16 14.83
CA TYR A 285 -22.97 -21.75 14.93
C TYR A 285 -22.17 -21.32 13.70
N GLU A 286 -22.42 -20.09 13.20
CA GLU A 286 -21.68 -19.49 12.09
C GLU A 286 -21.10 -18.13 12.48
N VAL A 287 -19.80 -17.97 12.29
CA VAL A 287 -19.12 -16.69 12.48
C VAL A 287 -18.13 -16.45 11.34
N ASN A 288 -18.02 -15.21 10.90
CA ASN A 288 -17.01 -14.81 9.89
C ASN A 288 -15.84 -14.11 10.58
N ILE A 289 -14.63 -14.64 10.38
CA ILE A 289 -13.39 -14.06 10.88
C ILE A 289 -12.67 -13.31 9.75
N ARG A 290 -11.99 -12.21 10.08
CA ARG A 290 -11.19 -11.41 9.17
C ARG A 290 -9.75 -11.34 9.64
N ALA A 291 -8.82 -11.59 8.72
CA ALA A 291 -7.42 -11.26 8.85
C ALA A 291 -7.13 -9.96 8.07
N THR A 292 -6.43 -9.02 8.69
CA THR A 292 -6.00 -7.76 8.05
C THR A 292 -4.50 -7.64 8.23
N ASP A 293 -3.74 -7.47 7.15
CA ASP A 293 -2.30 -7.27 7.19
C ASP A 293 -1.91 -5.86 7.67
N THR A 294 -0.62 -5.53 7.60
CA THR A 294 -0.09 -4.25 8.08
C THR A 294 -0.40 -3.06 7.17
N VAL A 295 -0.73 -3.31 5.90
CA VAL A 295 -1.06 -2.28 4.90
C VAL A 295 -2.55 -2.15 4.62
N GLY A 296 -3.36 -3.10 5.11
CA GLY A 296 -4.82 -3.04 5.06
C GLY A 296 -5.47 -4.03 4.10
N ASN A 297 -4.72 -4.95 3.49
CA ASN A 297 -5.32 -6.03 2.71
C ASN A 297 -6.03 -7.01 3.64
N THR A 298 -7.15 -7.55 3.21
CA THR A 298 -8.00 -8.37 4.06
C THR A 298 -8.39 -9.69 3.42
N SER A 299 -8.54 -10.72 4.26
CA SER A 299 -9.19 -11.97 3.90
C SER A 299 -10.22 -12.36 4.94
N ASP A 300 -11.31 -12.95 4.49
CA ASP A 300 -12.38 -13.43 5.32
C ASP A 300 -12.50 -14.95 5.23
N GLN A 301 -12.89 -15.59 6.34
CA GLN A 301 -13.21 -17.01 6.39
C GLN A 301 -14.45 -17.24 7.25
N ILE A 302 -15.42 -17.99 6.71
CA ILE A 302 -16.60 -18.47 7.46
C ILE A 302 -16.17 -19.68 8.30
N VAL A 303 -16.44 -19.63 9.59
CA VAL A 303 -16.21 -20.72 10.53
C VAL A 303 -17.57 -21.29 10.95
N ASN A 304 -17.80 -22.56 10.60
CA ASN A 304 -18.96 -23.31 11.03
C ASN A 304 -18.56 -24.17 12.24
N ILE A 305 -19.29 -24.05 13.31
CA ILE A 305 -19.01 -24.76 14.56
C ILE A 305 -20.22 -25.62 14.92
N LYS A 306 -19.98 -26.91 15.07
CA LYS A 306 -21.00 -27.87 15.56
C LYS A 306 -20.70 -28.24 16.99
N ILE A 307 -21.69 -28.10 17.87
CA ILE A 307 -21.58 -28.51 19.26
C ILE A 307 -22.08 -29.96 19.39
N LEU A 308 -21.31 -30.72 20.14
CA LEU A 308 -21.66 -32.10 20.51
C LEU A 308 -22.14 -32.13 21.95
N ASP A 309 -23.14 -32.97 22.18
CA ASP A 309 -23.65 -33.33 23.49
C ASP A 309 -22.57 -34.07 24.30
N VAL A 310 -22.30 -33.59 25.48
CA VAL A 310 -21.53 -34.30 26.52
C VAL A 310 -22.50 -34.68 27.60
N ILE A 311 -22.77 -35.99 27.72
CA ILE A 311 -23.68 -36.45 28.74
C ILE A 311 -23.26 -35.91 30.11
N GLU A 312 -24.01 -34.94 30.59
CA GLU A 312 -23.82 -34.37 31.90
C GLU A 312 -24.39 -35.30 32.98
N GLN A 313 -24.26 -34.89 34.20
CA GLN A 313 -24.89 -35.67 35.28
C GLN A 313 -26.43 -35.71 35.05
N ALA A 314 -26.99 -36.92 35.08
CA ALA A 314 -28.43 -37.10 34.97
C ALA A 314 -29.18 -36.12 35.92
N ASP A 315 -30.08 -35.29 35.39
CA ASP A 315 -30.87 -34.35 36.18
C ASP A 315 -32.35 -34.70 36.11
N PHE A 316 -33.07 -34.46 37.18
CA PHE A 316 -34.51 -34.68 37.19
C PHE A 316 -35.22 -33.58 36.39
N ILE A 317 -36.05 -33.95 35.40
CA ILE A 317 -36.82 -32.99 34.63
C ILE A 317 -37.90 -32.34 35.53
N GLY A 318 -37.82 -31.03 35.70
CA GLY A 318 -38.87 -30.22 36.32
C GLY A 318 -38.48 -29.45 37.58
N GLU A 319 -37.43 -29.84 38.32
CA GLU A 319 -36.99 -29.12 39.53
C GLU A 319 -35.44 -29.20 39.71
N ARG A 320 -34.72 -28.46 38.90
CA ARG A 320 -33.24 -28.44 38.87
C ARG A 320 -32.49 -28.09 40.18
N THR A 321 -33.20 -27.77 41.24
CA THR A 321 -32.56 -27.33 42.50
C THR A 321 -33.16 -27.95 43.77
N ASN A 322 -34.17 -28.82 43.65
CA ASN A 322 -34.86 -29.31 44.81
C ASN A 322 -34.54 -30.80 45.07
N THR A 323 -33.61 -31.03 45.96
CA THR A 323 -33.25 -32.38 46.41
C THR A 323 -34.35 -33.07 47.22
N ASN A 324 -35.42 -32.35 47.58
CA ASN A 324 -36.53 -32.86 48.35
C ASN A 324 -37.88 -32.50 47.67
N VAL A 325 -38.67 -33.46 47.27
CA VAL A 325 -39.97 -33.28 46.67
C VAL A 325 -41.05 -33.96 47.54
N ALA A 326 -42.13 -33.25 47.78
CA ALA A 326 -43.31 -33.86 48.51
C ALA A 326 -44.40 -34.18 47.52
N ILE A 327 -44.83 -35.42 47.50
CA ILE A 327 -45.90 -35.93 46.66
C ILE A 327 -47.08 -36.42 47.57
N ALA A 328 -48.26 -35.88 47.33
CA ALA A 328 -49.46 -36.32 48.09
C ALA A 328 -50.08 -37.50 47.35
N VAL A 329 -50.29 -38.59 48.10
CA VAL A 329 -50.95 -39.81 47.60
C VAL A 329 -52.24 -40.04 48.40
N ASN A 330 -53.34 -40.39 47.71
CA ASN A 330 -54.52 -40.75 48.40
C ASN A 330 -54.39 -42.15 48.99
N GLU A 331 -54.92 -42.34 50.21
CA GLU A 331 -55.05 -43.71 50.74
C GLU A 331 -55.76 -44.65 49.76
N ASN A 332 -55.55 -45.95 49.93
CA ASN A 332 -56.10 -46.98 49.04
C ASN A 332 -55.62 -46.90 47.56
N THR A 333 -54.59 -46.11 47.26
CA THR A 333 -53.94 -46.09 45.94
C THR A 333 -52.45 -46.42 46.08
N THR A 334 -51.89 -47.16 45.10
CA THR A 334 -50.50 -47.53 45.13
C THR A 334 -49.64 -46.67 44.20
N ALA A 335 -50.22 -45.99 43.22
CA ALA A 335 -49.43 -45.10 42.29
C ALA A 335 -48.99 -43.88 43.02
N VAL A 336 -47.66 -43.58 42.93
CA VAL A 336 -47.01 -42.40 43.53
C VAL A 336 -46.67 -41.36 42.50
N ASN A 337 -45.77 -41.69 41.61
CA ASN A 337 -45.29 -40.77 40.56
C ASN A 337 -44.57 -41.53 39.42
N THR A 338 -44.41 -40.90 38.30
CA THR A 338 -43.44 -41.33 37.27
C THR A 338 -42.36 -40.24 37.14
N PHE A 339 -41.15 -40.59 37.51
CA PHE A 339 -39.99 -39.69 37.41
C PHE A 339 -39.48 -39.67 35.99
N SER A 340 -38.93 -38.54 35.58
CA SER A 340 -38.23 -38.34 34.31
C SER A 340 -36.92 -37.63 34.57
N ALA A 341 -35.92 -37.95 33.76
CA ALA A 341 -34.62 -37.33 33.79
C ALA A 341 -34.21 -36.95 32.36
N GLU A 342 -33.24 -36.08 32.22
CA GLU A 342 -32.60 -35.81 30.94
C GLU A 342 -31.71 -37.01 30.57
N GLY A 343 -31.75 -37.46 29.32
CA GLY A 343 -31.00 -38.60 28.79
C GLY A 343 -31.61 -39.98 29.18
N ASP A 344 -30.90 -41.04 28.75
CA ASP A 344 -31.25 -42.42 29.03
C ASP A 344 -30.74 -42.83 30.41
N VAL A 345 -31.62 -42.98 31.41
CA VAL A 345 -31.22 -43.32 32.76
C VAL A 345 -31.87 -44.67 33.21
N THR A 346 -31.25 -45.29 34.18
CA THR A 346 -31.83 -46.39 34.94
C THR A 346 -32.27 -45.88 36.32
N TRP A 347 -33.43 -46.28 36.73
CA TRP A 347 -34.05 -45.89 38.00
C TRP A 347 -33.86 -46.93 39.09
N SER A 348 -33.61 -46.48 40.31
CA SER A 348 -33.53 -47.34 41.49
C SER A 348 -33.95 -46.58 42.73
N LEU A 349 -34.20 -47.27 43.80
CA LEU A 349 -34.35 -46.71 45.13
C LEU A 349 -32.98 -46.81 45.84
N ASN A 350 -32.64 -45.78 46.61
CA ASN A 350 -31.32 -45.67 47.26
C ASN A 350 -31.41 -45.17 48.71
N GLY A 351 -32.35 -45.77 49.49
CA GLY A 351 -32.51 -45.40 50.88
C GLY A 351 -33.79 -44.59 51.16
N GLY A 352 -33.81 -44.00 52.30
CA GLY A 352 -34.98 -43.38 52.89
C GLY A 352 -35.54 -44.25 54.03
N ALA A 353 -36.33 -43.66 54.97
CA ALA A 353 -36.81 -44.37 56.13
C ALA A 353 -37.78 -45.49 55.77
N ASP A 354 -38.43 -45.34 54.61
CA ASP A 354 -39.50 -46.20 54.19
C ASP A 354 -39.31 -46.86 52.83
N GLU A 355 -38.02 -47.00 52.40
CA GLU A 355 -37.63 -47.58 51.07
C GLU A 355 -38.36 -48.91 50.82
N ASP A 356 -38.49 -49.78 51.84
CA ASP A 356 -39.08 -51.08 51.74
C ASP A 356 -40.61 -51.07 51.43
N GLN A 357 -41.20 -49.88 51.50
CA GLN A 357 -42.66 -49.73 51.17
C GLN A 357 -42.81 -49.36 49.68
N PHE A 358 -41.80 -49.12 48.93
CA PHE A 358 -41.88 -48.67 47.57
C PHE A 358 -41.21 -49.63 46.56
N ALA A 359 -41.65 -49.53 45.32
CA ALA A 359 -41.06 -50.18 44.19
C ALA A 359 -40.99 -49.16 43.03
N ILE A 360 -39.85 -49.15 42.26
CA ILE A 360 -39.68 -48.31 41.08
C ILE A 360 -39.39 -49.18 39.87
N ASN A 361 -39.98 -48.85 38.75
CA ASN A 361 -39.62 -49.47 37.47
C ASN A 361 -38.32 -48.91 36.96
N THR A 362 -37.29 -49.75 36.77
CA THR A 362 -35.91 -49.34 36.40
C THR A 362 -35.83 -48.69 35.06
N ASN A 363 -36.76 -48.88 34.14
CA ASN A 363 -36.71 -48.30 32.78
C ASN A 363 -37.68 -47.11 32.61
N THR A 364 -38.76 -47.06 33.36
CA THR A 364 -39.83 -46.04 33.16
C THR A 364 -39.88 -45.01 34.28
N GLY A 365 -39.16 -45.19 35.38
CA GLY A 365 -39.24 -44.31 36.55
C GLY A 365 -40.62 -44.33 37.28
N GLU A 366 -41.48 -45.23 36.93
CA GLU A 366 -42.79 -45.37 37.62
C GLU A 366 -42.57 -45.91 39.02
N MET A 367 -42.92 -45.12 40.02
CA MET A 367 -42.80 -45.48 41.43
C MET A 367 -44.22 -45.78 42.02
N VAL A 368 -44.28 -46.87 42.75
CA VAL A 368 -45.53 -47.31 43.40
C VAL A 368 -45.27 -47.74 44.86
N LEU A 369 -46.28 -47.63 45.71
CA LEU A 369 -46.32 -48.31 47.03
C LEU A 369 -46.57 -49.77 46.80
N ILE A 370 -45.90 -50.67 47.54
CA ILE A 370 -46.01 -52.11 47.46
C ILE A 370 -47.36 -52.56 48.03
N SER A 371 -47.87 -51.85 49.07
CA SER A 371 -49.20 -52.04 49.66
C SER A 371 -49.98 -50.72 49.64
N THR A 372 -51.34 -50.81 49.58
CA THR A 372 -52.15 -49.61 49.67
C THR A 372 -52.06 -48.99 51.07
N PRO A 373 -51.73 -47.67 51.13
CA PRO A 373 -51.66 -46.97 52.44
C PRO A 373 -53.05 -46.80 53.01
N ASP A 374 -53.13 -46.87 54.34
CA ASP A 374 -54.32 -46.64 55.14
C ASP A 374 -53.98 -45.48 56.09
N PHE A 375 -54.68 -44.35 55.97
CA PHE A 375 -54.43 -43.15 56.74
C PHE A 375 -54.63 -43.32 58.23
N GLU A 376 -55.60 -44.14 58.62
CA GLU A 376 -55.91 -44.45 60.01
C GLU A 376 -54.96 -45.48 60.63
N ILE A 377 -54.25 -46.27 59.77
CA ILE A 377 -53.31 -47.30 60.23
C ILE A 377 -51.98 -47.14 59.41
N PRO A 378 -51.24 -46.11 59.66
CA PRO A 378 -50.04 -45.82 58.89
C PRO A 378 -48.98 -46.94 58.97
N GLN A 379 -48.35 -47.25 57.81
CA GLN A 379 -47.36 -48.31 57.62
C GLN A 379 -45.93 -47.78 57.55
N ASP A 380 -45.78 -46.46 57.53
CA ASP A 380 -44.47 -45.79 57.56
C ASP A 380 -43.75 -46.07 58.87
N THR A 381 -42.45 -45.90 58.88
CA THR A 381 -41.57 -46.33 60.00
C THR A 381 -41.89 -45.61 61.31
N ASP A 382 -42.22 -44.30 61.26
CA ASP A 382 -42.55 -43.51 62.44
C ASP A 382 -44.07 -43.26 62.67
N LYS A 383 -44.87 -43.75 61.75
CA LYS A 383 -46.33 -43.75 61.76
C LYS A 383 -46.98 -42.36 61.76
N ASP A 384 -46.42 -41.47 61.05
CA ASP A 384 -46.89 -40.08 60.91
C ASP A 384 -47.56 -39.81 59.54
N ASN A 385 -47.72 -40.84 58.68
CA ASN A 385 -48.24 -40.79 57.32
C ASN A 385 -47.34 -40.03 56.33
N ASN A 386 -46.01 -39.80 56.67
CA ASN A 386 -45.01 -39.28 55.76
C ASN A 386 -44.04 -40.39 55.42
N TYR A 387 -44.12 -40.90 54.19
CA TYR A 387 -43.20 -41.92 53.68
C TYR A 387 -42.00 -41.27 53.05
N ILE A 388 -40.78 -41.60 53.48
CA ILE A 388 -39.51 -40.99 52.95
C ILE A 388 -38.75 -42.06 52.19
N VAL A 389 -38.47 -41.76 50.88
CA VAL A 389 -37.67 -42.60 50.00
C VAL A 389 -36.73 -41.77 49.18
N ILE A 390 -35.57 -42.31 48.83
CA ILE A 390 -34.63 -41.68 47.91
C ILE A 390 -34.68 -42.37 46.56
N VAL A 391 -35.09 -41.64 45.53
CA VAL A 391 -35.10 -42.10 44.14
C VAL A 391 -33.79 -41.72 43.49
N ARG A 392 -33.14 -42.66 42.82
CA ARG A 392 -31.89 -42.51 42.08
C ARG A 392 -32.11 -42.67 40.60
N ALA A 393 -31.58 -41.72 39.82
CA ALA A 393 -31.35 -41.88 38.40
C ALA A 393 -29.85 -42.09 38.14
N GLN A 394 -29.50 -43.05 37.27
CA GLN A 394 -28.10 -43.30 36.85
C GLN A 394 -28.03 -43.47 35.35
N ASP A 395 -27.14 -42.73 34.73
CA ASP A 395 -26.87 -42.80 33.29
C ASP A 395 -25.90 -43.96 32.92
N ALA A 396 -25.66 -44.12 31.62
CA ALA A 396 -24.75 -45.15 31.09
C ALA A 396 -23.26 -44.91 31.45
N GLN A 397 -22.88 -43.68 31.85
CA GLN A 397 -21.56 -43.27 32.28
C GLN A 397 -21.36 -43.41 33.80
N ASN A 398 -22.39 -43.91 34.52
CA ASN A 398 -22.47 -44.04 35.97
C ASN A 398 -22.56 -42.68 36.71
N ASN A 399 -22.96 -41.60 36.06
CA ASN A 399 -23.39 -40.41 36.79
C ASN A 399 -24.67 -40.69 37.54
N ILE A 400 -24.78 -40.15 38.75
CA ILE A 400 -25.87 -40.46 39.66
C ILE A 400 -26.45 -39.15 40.18
N ILE A 401 -27.76 -39.07 40.20
CA ILE A 401 -28.51 -38.04 40.91
C ILE A 401 -29.54 -38.70 41.85
N ASP A 402 -29.66 -38.20 43.06
CA ASP A 402 -30.58 -38.67 44.09
C ASP A 402 -31.59 -37.58 44.45
N GLN A 403 -32.84 -37.94 44.54
CA GLN A 403 -33.93 -37.07 45.00
C GLN A 403 -34.67 -37.71 46.16
N THR A 404 -34.78 -36.98 47.27
CA THR A 404 -35.62 -37.42 48.41
C THR A 404 -37.09 -37.08 48.13
N VAL A 405 -37.93 -38.02 48.22
CA VAL A 405 -39.38 -37.94 48.01
C VAL A 405 -40.12 -38.25 49.29
#